data_02a619378cd8c56ddcf5c2591e259b1a
#
_entry.id   02a619378cd8c56ddcf5c2591e259b1a
#
_cell.length_a   1.000
_cell.length_b   1.000
_cell.length_c   1.000
_cell.angle_alpha   90.00
_cell.angle_beta   90.00
_cell.angle_gamma   90.00
#
_symmetry.space_group_name_H-M   'P 1'
#
loop_
_entity.id
_entity.type
_entity.pdbx_description
1 polymer ?
#
loop_
_entity_poly.entity_id
_entity_poly.type
_entity_poly.pdbx_seq_one_letter_code
_entity_poly.pdbx_strand_id
1 'polypeptide(L)'
;MGYISDFHSHILPNMDDGSCSVEESVALLELEAAQGVDRVLLTPHFYPLNESPRDFLERRNASVKMLLDAIEGRTDLPHLTVGAEVAYYLGMSQSEELPLLAIEGTDCILIEMPPAPWPKYVWRDLRAIREEWGLMPIIAHVDRYIRPLRTYGIPRRLEEIGVLVQANGNFFIRRETERMAMKLLKTGRVHLIGSDCHGLETRRPNVKDAVEKIERKLGREALFRIGELEEKIFNRMDWNGVIE
;
A
#
# COMPACT_ATOMS: atom_id res chain seq x y z
N MET A 1 3.86 -2.17 22.11
CA MET A 1 4.36 -1.99 20.73
C MET A 1 3.18 -1.46 19.94
N GLY A 2 3.35 -0.47 19.06
CA GLY A 2 2.28 -0.09 18.14
C GLY A 2 2.01 -1.24 17.17
N TYR A 3 0.82 -1.26 16.59
CA TYR A 3 0.46 -2.21 15.55
C TYR A 3 1.44 -2.10 14.37
N ILE A 4 1.81 -3.23 13.80
CA ILE A 4 2.60 -3.28 12.58
C ILE A 4 1.66 -3.75 11.47
N SER A 5 1.46 -2.90 10.45
CA SER A 5 0.65 -3.25 9.29
C SER A 5 1.52 -3.46 8.05
N ASP A 6 1.18 -4.45 7.24
CA ASP A 6 1.61 -4.54 5.86
C ASP A 6 0.57 -3.84 4.97
N PHE A 7 0.92 -2.66 4.46
CA PHE A 7 0.01 -1.80 3.72
C PHE A 7 -0.09 -2.12 2.22
N HIS A 8 0.57 -3.20 1.77
CA HIS A 8 0.58 -3.60 0.37
C HIS A 8 1.03 -5.05 0.20
N SER A 9 0.12 -5.93 -0.22
CA SER A 9 0.43 -7.34 -0.45
C SER A 9 -0.42 -7.98 -1.54
N HIS A 10 0.14 -9.01 -2.22
CA HIS A 10 -0.53 -9.81 -3.24
C HIS A 10 -0.76 -11.23 -2.74
N ILE A 11 -1.38 -11.34 -1.55
CA ILE A 11 -1.64 -12.60 -0.86
C ILE A 11 -2.94 -13.26 -1.30
N LEU A 12 -3.88 -12.52 -1.93
CA LEU A 12 -5.13 -13.14 -2.40
C LEU A 12 -4.87 -14.20 -3.47
N PRO A 13 -5.43 -15.44 -3.32
CA PRO A 13 -5.12 -16.53 -4.23
C PRO A 13 -5.68 -16.28 -5.64
N ASN A 14 -4.86 -16.55 -6.66
CA ASN A 14 -5.24 -16.50 -8.07
C ASN A 14 -5.84 -15.17 -8.55
N MET A 15 -5.41 -14.05 -7.98
CA MET A 15 -5.86 -12.73 -8.43
C MET A 15 -4.97 -12.12 -9.51
N ASP A 16 -3.67 -12.24 -9.33
CA ASP A 16 -2.63 -11.60 -10.15
C ASP A 16 -1.34 -12.46 -10.18
N ASP A 17 -0.17 -11.83 -10.30
CA ASP A 17 1.13 -12.49 -10.23
C ASP A 17 1.63 -12.77 -8.80
N GLY A 18 0.76 -12.60 -7.82
CA GLY A 18 1.01 -12.96 -6.41
C GLY A 18 0.74 -14.42 -6.13
N SER A 19 0.11 -14.71 -4.98
CA SER A 19 -0.18 -16.07 -4.53
C SER A 19 -0.99 -16.86 -5.57
N CYS A 20 -0.50 -18.07 -5.92
CA CYS A 20 -1.12 -18.92 -6.92
C CYS A 20 -2.09 -19.95 -6.35
N SER A 21 -2.23 -20.05 -5.02
CA SER A 21 -3.17 -20.98 -4.38
C SER A 21 -3.57 -20.52 -2.98
N VAL A 22 -4.63 -21.10 -2.45
CA VAL A 22 -5.08 -20.84 -1.08
C VAL A 22 -4.03 -21.27 -0.06
N GLU A 23 -3.36 -22.40 -0.31
CA GLU A 23 -2.30 -22.92 0.56
C GLU A 23 -1.10 -21.95 0.62
N GLU A 24 -0.71 -21.39 -0.51
CA GLU A 24 0.35 -20.39 -0.55
C GLU A 24 -0.07 -19.09 0.17
N SER A 25 -1.32 -18.66 -0.01
CA SER A 25 -1.87 -17.50 0.68
C SER A 25 -1.83 -17.69 2.21
N VAL A 26 -2.26 -18.85 2.70
CA VAL A 26 -2.20 -19.18 4.14
C VAL A 26 -0.75 -19.17 4.64
N ALA A 27 0.17 -19.78 3.90
CA ALA A 27 1.59 -19.79 4.28
C ALA A 27 2.20 -18.37 4.29
N LEU A 28 1.79 -17.49 3.39
CA LEU A 28 2.21 -16.07 3.39
C LEU A 28 1.66 -15.33 4.62
N LEU A 29 0.39 -15.56 5.00
CA LEU A 29 -0.18 -14.99 6.22
C LEU A 29 0.51 -15.50 7.49
N GLU A 30 0.92 -16.77 7.52
CA GLU A 30 1.70 -17.33 8.61
C GLU A 30 3.09 -16.69 8.72
N LEU A 31 3.71 -16.39 7.58
CA LEU A 31 4.97 -15.62 7.56
C LEU A 31 4.80 -14.19 8.05
N GLU A 32 3.70 -13.52 7.70
CA GLU A 32 3.37 -12.19 8.25
C GLU A 32 3.17 -12.25 9.77
N ALA A 33 2.37 -13.21 10.26
CA ALA A 33 2.17 -13.43 11.69
C ALA A 33 3.49 -13.69 12.43
N ALA A 34 4.37 -14.55 11.87
CA ALA A 34 5.69 -14.84 12.43
C ALA A 34 6.61 -13.61 12.46
N GLN A 35 6.36 -12.62 11.62
CA GLN A 35 7.04 -11.32 11.63
C GLN A 35 6.44 -10.34 12.64
N GLY A 36 5.31 -10.68 13.29
CA GLY A 36 4.61 -9.82 14.23
C GLY A 36 3.79 -8.74 13.53
N VAL A 37 3.37 -8.99 12.29
CA VAL A 37 2.43 -8.14 11.57
C VAL A 37 1.03 -8.39 12.12
N ASP A 38 0.37 -7.34 12.54
CA ASP A 38 -0.97 -7.39 13.15
C ASP A 38 -2.09 -7.24 12.12
N ARG A 39 -1.81 -6.57 11.00
CA ARG A 39 -2.77 -6.31 9.91
C ARG A 39 -2.10 -6.41 8.55
N VAL A 40 -2.80 -7.03 7.59
CA VAL A 40 -2.36 -7.14 6.20
C VAL A 40 -3.44 -6.56 5.28
N LEU A 41 -3.03 -5.66 4.39
CA LEU A 41 -3.86 -5.19 3.29
C LEU A 41 -3.66 -6.09 2.08
N LEU A 42 -4.74 -6.73 1.68
CA LEU A 42 -4.83 -7.56 0.48
C LEU A 42 -5.16 -6.65 -0.70
N THR A 43 -4.16 -6.30 -1.49
CA THR A 43 -4.25 -5.29 -2.55
C THR A 43 -3.89 -5.86 -3.93
N PRO A 44 -4.66 -6.84 -4.46
CA PRO A 44 -4.37 -7.39 -5.76
C PRO A 44 -4.44 -6.31 -6.85
N HIS A 45 -3.70 -6.51 -7.93
CA HIS A 45 -3.68 -5.61 -9.07
C HIS A 45 -5.07 -5.47 -9.72
N PHE A 46 -5.47 -4.23 -9.95
CA PHE A 46 -6.55 -3.86 -10.84
C PHE A 46 -5.99 -3.15 -12.08
N TYR A 47 -6.15 -3.74 -13.23
CA TYR A 47 -5.75 -3.18 -14.53
C TYR A 47 -7.00 -2.81 -15.35
N PRO A 48 -7.28 -1.51 -15.57
CA PRO A 48 -8.53 -1.05 -16.20
C PRO A 48 -8.69 -1.44 -17.68
N LEU A 49 -7.59 -1.89 -18.31
CA LEU A 49 -7.62 -2.40 -19.68
C LEU A 49 -8.05 -3.87 -19.77
N ASN A 50 -8.02 -4.60 -18.64
CA ASN A 50 -8.29 -6.03 -18.61
C ASN A 50 -9.72 -6.35 -18.19
N GLU A 51 -10.27 -5.54 -17.28
CA GLU A 51 -11.60 -5.81 -16.70
C GLU A 51 -12.24 -4.52 -16.16
N SER A 52 -13.56 -4.53 -15.96
CA SER A 52 -14.26 -3.45 -15.28
C SER A 52 -14.03 -3.50 -13.75
N PRO A 53 -14.21 -2.38 -13.02
CA PRO A 53 -14.16 -2.40 -11.55
C PRO A 53 -15.12 -3.43 -10.94
N ARG A 54 -16.31 -3.61 -11.51
CA ARG A 54 -17.30 -4.57 -11.00
C ARG A 54 -16.87 -6.02 -11.18
N ASP A 55 -16.36 -6.38 -12.36
CA ASP A 55 -15.87 -7.73 -12.63
C ASP A 55 -14.66 -8.06 -11.73
N PHE A 56 -13.75 -7.09 -11.55
CA PHE A 56 -12.64 -7.22 -10.62
C PHE A 56 -13.14 -7.47 -9.19
N LEU A 57 -14.10 -6.69 -8.69
CA LEU A 57 -14.61 -6.82 -7.34
C LEU A 57 -15.32 -8.17 -7.13
N GLU A 58 -16.07 -8.67 -8.12
CA GLU A 58 -16.67 -9.99 -8.05
C GLU A 58 -15.61 -11.08 -7.92
N ARG A 59 -14.59 -11.05 -8.75
CA ARG A 59 -13.48 -12.00 -8.75
C ARG A 59 -12.67 -11.89 -7.44
N ARG A 60 -12.37 -10.67 -6.98
CA ARG A 60 -11.67 -10.39 -5.72
C ARG A 60 -12.45 -10.95 -4.53
N ASN A 61 -13.74 -10.65 -4.45
CA ASN A 61 -14.57 -11.10 -3.33
C ASN A 61 -14.72 -12.62 -3.29
N ALA A 62 -14.74 -13.29 -4.45
CA ALA A 62 -14.70 -14.75 -4.50
C ALA A 62 -13.38 -15.31 -3.95
N SER A 63 -12.24 -14.69 -4.32
CA SER A 63 -10.91 -15.04 -3.81
C SER A 63 -10.79 -14.80 -2.30
N VAL A 64 -11.29 -13.66 -1.81
CA VAL A 64 -11.36 -13.35 -0.37
C VAL A 64 -12.15 -14.43 0.37
N LYS A 65 -13.30 -14.81 -0.16
CA LYS A 65 -14.12 -15.86 0.46
C LYS A 65 -13.35 -17.18 0.56
N MET A 66 -12.68 -17.60 -0.50
CA MET A 66 -11.88 -18.84 -0.47
C MET A 66 -10.80 -18.79 0.62
N LEU A 67 -10.11 -17.66 0.75
CA LEU A 67 -9.08 -17.47 1.78
C LEU A 67 -9.69 -17.49 3.18
N LEU A 68 -10.78 -16.75 3.40
CA LEU A 68 -11.45 -16.71 4.72
C LEU A 68 -12.00 -18.07 5.14
N ASP A 69 -12.58 -18.84 4.21
CA ASP A 69 -13.04 -20.21 4.48
C ASP A 69 -11.86 -21.13 4.92
N ALA A 70 -10.67 -20.94 4.33
CA ALA A 70 -9.49 -21.73 4.65
C ALA A 70 -8.85 -21.38 6.01
N ILE A 71 -9.03 -20.16 6.48
CA ILE A 71 -8.49 -19.70 7.76
C ILE A 71 -9.56 -19.59 8.85
N GLU A 72 -10.73 -20.17 8.64
CA GLU A 72 -11.81 -20.15 9.62
C GLU A 72 -11.34 -20.69 10.97
N GLY A 73 -11.62 -19.93 12.04
CA GLY A 73 -11.21 -20.28 13.40
C GLY A 73 -9.74 -20.00 13.75
N ARG A 74 -8.91 -19.55 12.81
CA ARG A 74 -7.53 -19.11 13.07
C ARG A 74 -7.53 -17.75 13.77
N THR A 75 -6.94 -17.70 14.95
CA THR A 75 -6.80 -16.44 15.75
C THR A 75 -5.35 -15.97 15.85
N ASP A 76 -4.46 -16.71 15.24
CA ASP A 76 -3.01 -16.50 15.23
C ASP A 76 -2.52 -15.76 13.97
N LEU A 77 -3.42 -15.45 13.04
CA LEU A 77 -3.14 -14.73 11.81
C LEU A 77 -3.45 -13.24 11.92
N PRO A 78 -2.84 -12.39 11.08
CA PRO A 78 -3.13 -10.96 11.05
C PRO A 78 -4.59 -10.65 10.71
N HIS A 79 -5.08 -9.48 11.14
CA HIS A 79 -6.33 -8.94 10.62
C HIS A 79 -6.20 -8.63 9.13
N LEU A 80 -7.19 -9.05 8.33
CA LEU A 80 -7.19 -8.79 6.90
C LEU A 80 -8.06 -7.57 6.58
N THR A 81 -7.54 -6.71 5.74
CA THR A 81 -8.30 -5.61 5.13
C THR A 81 -8.14 -5.73 3.62
N VAL A 82 -9.21 -5.54 2.88
CA VAL A 82 -9.23 -5.77 1.44
C VAL A 82 -9.21 -4.44 0.69
N GLY A 83 -8.42 -4.37 -0.37
CA GLY A 83 -8.33 -3.20 -1.25
C GLY A 83 -8.08 -3.61 -2.69
N ALA A 84 -7.40 -2.76 -3.41
CA ALA A 84 -6.85 -3.00 -4.74
C ALA A 84 -5.60 -2.14 -4.92
N GLU A 85 -4.58 -2.65 -5.61
CA GLU A 85 -3.56 -1.83 -6.21
C GLU A 85 -4.04 -1.40 -7.61
N VAL A 86 -4.52 -0.17 -7.71
CA VAL A 86 -5.15 0.37 -8.93
C VAL A 86 -4.06 0.93 -9.84
N ALA A 87 -3.84 0.29 -11.00
CA ALA A 87 -2.94 0.85 -12.00
C ALA A 87 -3.50 2.19 -12.52
N TYR A 88 -2.67 3.24 -12.47
CA TYR A 88 -3.05 4.55 -12.97
C TYR A 88 -3.42 4.50 -14.46
N TYR A 89 -4.54 5.11 -14.79
CA TYR A 89 -4.99 5.28 -16.18
C TYR A 89 -5.46 6.71 -16.45
N LEU A 90 -5.33 7.13 -17.70
CA LEU A 90 -5.75 8.47 -18.10
C LEU A 90 -7.26 8.66 -17.89
N GLY A 91 -7.62 9.69 -17.14
CA GLY A 91 -9.02 10.00 -16.84
C GLY A 91 -9.59 9.21 -15.64
N MET A 92 -8.75 8.53 -14.84
CA MET A 92 -9.23 7.81 -13.66
C MET A 92 -9.98 8.73 -12.69
N SER A 93 -9.59 10.01 -12.60
CA SER A 93 -10.30 11.01 -11.78
C SER A 93 -11.71 11.33 -12.26
N GLN A 94 -12.10 10.90 -13.44
CA GLN A 94 -13.45 11.09 -14.04
C GLN A 94 -14.30 9.82 -13.96
N SER A 95 -13.76 8.73 -13.42
CA SER A 95 -14.47 7.46 -13.32
C SER A 95 -15.42 7.45 -12.13
N GLU A 96 -16.71 7.34 -12.36
CA GLU A 96 -17.73 7.20 -11.31
C GLU A 96 -17.59 5.91 -10.50
N GLU A 97 -16.88 4.91 -11.03
CA GLU A 97 -16.62 3.64 -10.38
C GLU A 97 -15.30 3.64 -9.55
N LEU A 98 -14.51 4.73 -9.59
CA LEU A 98 -13.26 4.81 -8.85
C LEU A 98 -13.43 4.57 -7.35
N PRO A 99 -14.44 5.11 -6.66
CA PRO A 99 -14.64 4.85 -5.23
C PRO A 99 -14.89 3.38 -4.87
N LEU A 100 -15.31 2.55 -5.80
CA LEU A 100 -15.49 1.10 -5.57
C LEU A 100 -14.16 0.37 -5.34
N LEU A 101 -13.05 0.95 -5.78
CA LEU A 101 -11.70 0.39 -5.67
C LEU A 101 -10.96 0.87 -4.41
N ALA A 102 -11.60 1.67 -3.58
CA ALA A 102 -11.03 2.11 -2.31
C ALA A 102 -10.76 0.91 -1.37
N ILE A 103 -9.82 1.09 -0.45
CA ILE A 103 -9.56 0.14 0.63
C ILE A 103 -10.83 0.06 1.51
N GLU A 104 -11.33 -1.14 1.72
CA GLU A 104 -12.59 -1.38 2.43
C GLU A 104 -12.59 -0.74 3.82
N GLY A 105 -13.69 -0.07 4.14
CA GLY A 105 -13.84 0.64 5.41
C GLY A 105 -13.08 1.97 5.50
N THR A 106 -12.42 2.43 4.43
CA THR A 106 -11.65 3.68 4.43
C THR A 106 -12.06 4.60 3.26
N ASP A 107 -11.50 5.81 3.24
CA ASP A 107 -11.59 6.73 2.11
C ASP A 107 -10.24 6.81 1.36
N CYS A 108 -9.44 5.73 1.42
CA CYS A 108 -8.13 5.65 0.79
C CYS A 108 -8.15 4.75 -0.44
N ILE A 109 -7.36 5.08 -1.45
CA ILE A 109 -7.16 4.28 -2.64
C ILE A 109 -5.65 4.12 -2.92
N LEU A 110 -5.18 2.87 -3.05
CA LEU A 110 -3.79 2.58 -3.39
C LEU A 110 -3.62 2.62 -4.91
N ILE A 111 -2.70 3.45 -5.40
CA ILE A 111 -2.51 3.70 -6.83
C ILE A 111 -1.08 3.37 -7.24
N GLU A 112 -0.94 2.41 -8.17
CA GLU A 112 0.31 2.15 -8.86
C GLU A 112 0.48 3.15 -10.01
N MET A 113 1.57 3.91 -9.97
CA MET A 113 1.83 4.95 -10.96
C MET A 113 2.58 4.40 -12.17
N PRO A 114 2.41 5.01 -13.36
CA PRO A 114 3.23 4.64 -14.50
C PRO A 114 4.71 4.95 -14.25
N PRO A 115 5.63 4.31 -14.98
CA PRO A 115 7.04 4.68 -14.92
C PRO A 115 7.23 6.18 -15.16
N ALA A 116 8.04 6.82 -14.31
CA ALA A 116 8.35 8.24 -14.47
C ALA A 116 9.09 8.53 -15.80
N PRO A 117 8.96 9.75 -16.36
CA PRO A 117 8.39 10.97 -15.77
C PRO A 117 6.87 11.07 -15.91
N TRP A 118 6.22 11.68 -14.92
CA TRP A 118 4.76 11.87 -14.94
C TRP A 118 4.37 13.18 -15.63
N PRO A 119 3.51 13.13 -16.65
CA PRO A 119 2.97 14.30 -17.32
C PRO A 119 2.10 15.16 -16.40
N LYS A 120 1.80 16.40 -16.81
CA LYS A 120 1.03 17.35 -15.99
C LYS A 120 -0.37 16.84 -15.62
N TYR A 121 -1.00 16.05 -16.49
CA TYR A 121 -2.35 15.52 -16.23
C TYR A 121 -2.37 14.51 -15.07
N VAL A 122 -1.30 13.73 -14.87
CA VAL A 122 -1.19 12.81 -13.72
C VAL A 122 -1.33 13.57 -12.39
N TRP A 123 -0.62 14.68 -12.27
CA TRP A 123 -0.67 15.51 -11.06
C TRP A 123 -2.03 16.17 -10.84
N ARG A 124 -2.69 16.55 -11.94
CA ARG A 124 -4.06 17.07 -11.89
C ARG A 124 -5.05 15.99 -11.46
N ASP A 125 -4.94 14.78 -12.02
CA ASP A 125 -5.84 13.67 -11.70
C ASP A 125 -5.71 13.26 -10.22
N LEU A 126 -4.48 13.14 -9.69
CA LEU A 126 -4.28 12.85 -8.26
C LEU A 126 -4.92 13.90 -7.35
N ARG A 127 -4.84 15.18 -7.73
CA ARG A 127 -5.49 16.25 -6.98
C ARG A 127 -7.02 16.15 -7.07
N ALA A 128 -7.56 15.91 -8.27
CA ALA A 128 -9.00 15.78 -8.50
C ALA A 128 -9.59 14.58 -7.73
N ILE A 129 -8.90 13.45 -7.66
CA ILE A 129 -9.33 12.30 -6.86
C ILE A 129 -9.53 12.71 -5.40
N ARG A 130 -8.63 13.52 -4.85
CA ARG A 130 -8.74 14.00 -3.48
C ARG A 130 -9.84 15.05 -3.31
N GLU A 131 -9.90 16.04 -4.20
CA GLU A 131 -10.76 17.22 -4.04
C GLU A 131 -12.21 16.95 -4.47
N GLU A 132 -12.43 16.14 -5.51
CA GLU A 132 -13.76 15.90 -6.11
C GLU A 132 -14.41 14.63 -5.57
N TRP A 133 -13.65 13.57 -5.30
CA TRP A 133 -14.18 12.30 -4.79
C TRP A 133 -14.04 12.15 -3.27
N GLY A 134 -13.29 13.02 -2.60
CA GLY A 134 -12.98 12.87 -1.18
C GLY A 134 -12.15 11.62 -0.86
N LEU A 135 -11.53 11.01 -1.87
CA LEU A 135 -10.65 9.87 -1.69
C LEU A 135 -9.22 10.33 -1.46
N MET A 136 -8.53 9.74 -0.49
CA MET A 136 -7.11 9.98 -0.25
C MET A 136 -6.27 9.01 -1.09
N PRO A 137 -5.55 9.49 -2.13
CA PRO A 137 -4.62 8.64 -2.87
C PRO A 137 -3.44 8.23 -1.99
N ILE A 138 -3.10 6.95 -2.03
CA ILE A 138 -1.86 6.39 -1.49
C ILE A 138 -1.03 5.95 -2.70
N ILE A 139 0.12 6.56 -2.92
CA ILE A 139 1.01 6.18 -4.02
C ILE A 139 1.78 4.93 -3.62
N ALA A 140 1.55 3.83 -4.34
CA ALA A 140 2.21 2.55 -4.11
C ALA A 140 3.72 2.64 -4.41
N HIS A 141 4.51 1.90 -3.66
CA HIS A 141 5.96 1.66 -3.84
C HIS A 141 6.72 2.82 -4.51
N VAL A 142 6.69 4.01 -3.88
CA VAL A 142 7.33 5.23 -4.41
C VAL A 142 8.80 5.02 -4.77
N ASP A 143 9.46 4.07 -4.13
CA ASP A 143 10.84 3.66 -4.39
C ASP A 143 11.09 3.20 -5.83
N ARG A 144 10.06 2.69 -6.53
CA ARG A 144 10.15 2.33 -7.97
C ARG A 144 10.26 3.56 -8.87
N TYR A 145 9.79 4.73 -8.43
CA TYR A 145 9.76 5.97 -9.24
C TYR A 145 10.89 6.94 -8.90
N ILE A 146 11.57 6.76 -7.77
CA ILE A 146 12.64 7.65 -7.32
C ILE A 146 13.98 7.16 -7.89
N ARG A 147 14.49 7.89 -8.88
CA ARG A 147 15.86 7.72 -9.39
C ARG A 147 16.69 8.95 -9.03
N PRO A 148 17.90 8.78 -8.43
CA PRO A 148 18.66 9.86 -7.81
C PRO A 148 18.89 11.11 -8.67
N LEU A 149 18.92 10.97 -10.00
CA LEU A 149 19.25 12.09 -10.89
C LEU A 149 18.09 12.59 -11.77
N ARG A 150 16.96 11.88 -11.82
CA ARG A 150 15.88 12.22 -12.77
C ARG A 150 14.51 12.51 -12.15
N THR A 151 14.22 11.96 -10.98
CA THR A 151 12.88 11.99 -10.40
C THR A 151 12.85 12.39 -8.93
N TYR A 152 13.93 13.01 -8.44
CA TYR A 152 14.05 13.46 -7.04
C TYR A 152 12.96 14.45 -6.61
N GLY A 153 12.30 15.11 -7.57
CA GLY A 153 11.19 16.03 -7.32
C GLY A 153 9.84 15.36 -7.05
N ILE A 154 9.68 14.03 -7.33
CA ILE A 154 8.40 13.34 -7.15
C ILE A 154 7.91 13.40 -5.70
N PRO A 155 8.69 13.01 -4.68
CA PRO A 155 8.22 13.05 -3.30
C PRO A 155 7.80 14.45 -2.83
N ARG A 156 8.51 15.48 -3.27
CA ARG A 156 8.15 16.87 -2.95
C ARG A 156 6.82 17.27 -3.59
N ARG A 157 6.60 16.90 -4.85
CA ARG A 157 5.34 17.22 -5.53
C ARG A 157 4.15 16.47 -4.96
N LEU A 158 4.35 15.22 -4.51
CA LEU A 158 3.32 14.45 -3.81
C LEU A 158 2.94 15.13 -2.48
N GLU A 159 3.95 15.61 -1.73
CA GLU A 159 3.75 16.42 -0.52
C GLU A 159 2.95 17.71 -0.82
N GLU A 160 3.30 18.44 -1.91
CA GLU A 160 2.58 19.66 -2.32
C GLU A 160 1.10 19.41 -2.71
N ILE A 161 0.77 18.22 -3.19
CA ILE A 161 -0.62 17.81 -3.50
C ILE A 161 -1.34 17.31 -2.24
N GLY A 162 -0.59 16.86 -1.24
CA GLY A 162 -1.13 16.33 0.00
C GLY A 162 -1.71 14.93 -0.17
N VAL A 163 -0.99 14.01 -0.83
CA VAL A 163 -1.32 12.60 -0.97
C VAL A 163 -0.41 11.73 -0.12
N LEU A 164 -0.88 10.57 0.30
CA LEU A 164 -0.08 9.62 1.05
C LEU A 164 0.87 8.85 0.12
N VAL A 165 1.94 8.33 0.71
CA VAL A 165 3.00 7.64 -0.01
C VAL A 165 3.38 6.38 0.75
N GLN A 166 3.25 5.23 0.10
CA GLN A 166 3.74 3.95 0.58
C GLN A 166 5.09 3.64 -0.06
N ALA A 167 5.99 3.04 0.69
CA ALA A 167 7.27 2.52 0.21
C ALA A 167 7.43 1.05 0.60
N ASN A 168 8.10 0.28 -0.25
CA ASN A 168 8.36 -1.13 0.02
C ASN A 168 9.38 -1.32 1.14
N GLY A 169 9.22 -2.37 1.96
CA GLY A 169 10.14 -2.72 3.03
C GLY A 169 11.60 -2.81 2.54
N ASN A 170 11.80 -3.35 1.33
CA ASN A 170 13.11 -3.43 0.70
C ASN A 170 13.81 -2.06 0.51
N PHE A 171 13.06 -0.98 0.38
CA PHE A 171 13.63 0.38 0.28
C PHE A 171 14.39 0.78 1.54
N PHE A 172 13.92 0.34 2.71
CA PHE A 172 14.56 0.58 4.00
C PHE A 172 15.68 -0.42 4.32
N ILE A 173 15.59 -1.65 3.78
CA ILE A 173 16.51 -2.74 4.10
C ILE A 173 17.80 -2.68 3.28
N ARG A 174 17.70 -2.38 1.98
CA ARG A 174 18.83 -2.40 1.03
C ARG A 174 19.81 -1.26 1.30
N ARG A 175 21.09 -1.58 1.34
CA ARG A 175 22.19 -0.61 1.63
C ARG A 175 22.19 0.59 0.67
N GLU A 176 21.84 0.36 -0.58
CA GLU A 176 21.85 1.35 -1.66
C GLU A 176 20.76 2.41 -1.48
N THR A 177 19.62 2.05 -0.87
CA THR A 177 18.42 2.90 -0.74
C THR A 177 18.15 3.36 0.68
N GLU A 178 18.66 2.66 1.69
CA GLU A 178 18.43 2.91 3.13
C GLU A 178 18.51 4.40 3.51
N ARG A 179 19.59 5.05 3.12
CA ARG A 179 19.83 6.47 3.49
C ARG A 179 18.71 7.38 2.94
N MET A 180 18.24 7.11 1.72
CA MET A 180 17.17 7.87 1.08
C MET A 180 15.84 7.55 1.74
N ALA A 181 15.53 6.28 1.95
CA ALA A 181 14.31 5.82 2.61
C ALA A 181 14.14 6.45 3.99
N MET A 182 15.18 6.40 4.84
CA MET A 182 15.19 7.02 6.17
C MET A 182 14.98 8.53 6.11
N LYS A 183 15.61 9.21 5.13
CA LYS A 183 15.42 10.65 4.94
C LYS A 183 13.98 10.98 4.57
N LEU A 184 13.39 10.25 3.63
CA LEU A 184 12.00 10.50 3.18
C LEU A 184 10.99 10.24 4.30
N LEU A 185 11.16 9.15 5.05
CA LEU A 185 10.32 8.86 6.21
C LEU A 185 10.46 9.94 7.30
N LYS A 186 11.70 10.34 7.63
CA LYS A 186 11.96 11.38 8.63
C LYS A 186 11.34 12.74 8.26
N THR A 187 11.28 13.04 6.96
CA THR A 187 10.74 14.32 6.46
C THR A 187 9.26 14.26 6.10
N GLY A 188 8.53 13.19 6.44
CA GLY A 188 7.10 13.06 6.16
C GLY A 188 6.76 12.93 4.67
N ARG A 189 7.67 12.38 3.84
CA ARG A 189 7.47 12.15 2.40
C ARG A 189 7.27 10.69 2.03
N VAL A 190 7.40 9.82 3.00
CA VAL A 190 6.93 8.44 3.02
C VAL A 190 6.15 8.28 4.31
N HIS A 191 5.00 7.67 4.22
CA HIS A 191 3.99 7.64 5.26
C HIS A 191 3.71 6.21 5.74
N LEU A 192 3.71 5.23 4.81
CA LEU A 192 3.27 3.86 5.02
C LEU A 192 4.32 2.88 4.48
N ILE A 193 4.32 1.67 5.04
CA ILE A 193 5.21 0.59 4.64
C ILE A 193 4.36 -0.58 4.14
N GLY A 194 4.79 -1.23 3.06
CA GLY A 194 4.21 -2.47 2.58
C GLY A 194 5.30 -3.43 2.14
N SER A 195 5.03 -4.71 2.17
CA SER A 195 5.97 -5.72 1.68
C SER A 195 5.99 -5.77 0.16
N ASP A 196 4.81 -5.56 -0.43
CA ASP A 196 4.56 -5.84 -1.85
C ASP A 196 4.93 -7.30 -2.16
N CYS A 197 4.59 -8.20 -1.21
CA CYS A 197 4.93 -9.61 -1.30
C CYS A 197 4.04 -10.33 -2.31
N HIS A 198 4.65 -11.29 -3.03
CA HIS A 198 3.98 -12.04 -4.08
C HIS A 198 4.11 -13.55 -3.93
N GLY A 199 5.00 -14.05 -3.08
CA GLY A 199 5.18 -15.49 -2.92
C GLY A 199 6.21 -15.87 -1.86
N LEU A 200 6.36 -17.17 -1.68
CA LEU A 200 7.23 -17.75 -0.65
C LEU A 200 8.71 -17.76 -1.05
N GLU A 201 9.02 -17.81 -2.34
CA GLU A 201 10.38 -17.90 -2.86
C GLU A 201 10.95 -16.51 -3.22
N THR A 202 10.18 -15.74 -3.95
CA THR A 202 10.55 -14.39 -4.41
C THR A 202 9.57 -13.35 -3.87
N ARG A 203 10.04 -12.13 -3.63
CA ARG A 203 9.20 -11.04 -3.10
C ARG A 203 8.46 -11.47 -1.82
N ARG A 204 9.20 -12.04 -0.87
CA ARG A 204 8.63 -12.49 0.43
C ARG A 204 8.25 -11.30 1.31
N PRO A 205 7.32 -11.51 2.27
CA PRO A 205 7.05 -10.54 3.33
C PRO A 205 8.33 -10.08 4.04
N ASN A 206 8.46 -8.78 4.29
CA ASN A 206 9.69 -8.20 4.86
C ASN A 206 9.44 -6.93 5.71
N VAL A 207 8.21 -6.72 6.16
CA VAL A 207 7.85 -5.53 6.94
C VAL A 207 8.61 -5.46 8.25
N LYS A 208 8.77 -6.60 8.95
CA LYS A 208 9.54 -6.66 10.20
C LYS A 208 10.96 -6.12 10.05
N ASP A 209 11.69 -6.56 9.02
CA ASP A 209 13.06 -6.14 8.79
C ASP A 209 13.16 -4.63 8.56
N ALA A 210 12.16 -4.06 7.85
CA ALA A 210 12.06 -2.63 7.62
C ALA A 210 11.79 -1.87 8.93
N VAL A 211 10.83 -2.35 9.73
CA VAL A 211 10.44 -1.76 11.03
C VAL A 211 11.62 -1.77 12.00
N GLU A 212 12.30 -2.92 12.16
CA GLU A 212 13.48 -3.02 13.03
C GLU A 212 14.61 -2.06 12.60
N LYS A 213 14.77 -1.91 11.28
CA LYS A 213 15.77 -1.00 10.74
C LYS A 213 15.41 0.46 10.98
N ILE A 214 14.13 0.82 10.82
CA ILE A 214 13.62 2.16 11.12
C ILE A 214 13.77 2.47 12.60
N GLU A 215 13.35 1.56 13.50
CA GLU A 215 13.51 1.75 14.94
C GLU A 215 14.97 2.01 15.32
N ARG A 216 15.89 1.22 14.80
CA ARG A 216 17.33 1.37 15.07
C ARG A 216 17.91 2.69 14.56
N LYS A 217 17.41 3.25 13.46
CA LYS A 217 17.97 4.43 12.80
C LYS A 217 17.27 5.74 13.17
N LEU A 218 15.96 5.70 13.37
CA LEU A 218 15.13 6.89 13.60
C LEU A 218 14.43 6.88 14.96
N GLY A 219 14.49 5.75 15.69
CA GLY A 219 13.82 5.58 16.99
C GLY A 219 12.34 5.22 16.86
N ARG A 220 11.73 4.89 18.00
CA ARG A 220 10.30 4.49 18.12
C ARG A 220 9.32 5.57 17.68
N GLU A 221 9.70 6.83 17.81
CA GLU A 221 8.87 7.97 17.42
C GLU A 221 8.48 7.92 15.93
N ALA A 222 9.39 7.44 15.06
CA ALA A 222 9.09 7.28 13.65
C ALA A 222 8.02 6.19 13.40
N LEU A 223 8.08 5.09 14.15
CA LEU A 223 7.09 4.01 14.08
C LEU A 223 5.74 4.43 14.68
N PHE A 224 5.78 5.20 15.77
CA PHE A 224 4.58 5.73 16.38
C PHE A 224 3.77 6.60 15.41
N ARG A 225 4.46 7.49 14.67
CA ARG A 225 3.80 8.33 13.63
C ARG A 225 3.17 7.50 12.50
N ILE A 226 3.81 6.41 12.08
CA ILE A 226 3.21 5.49 11.10
C ILE A 226 1.94 4.88 11.68
N GLY A 227 2.00 4.32 12.90
CA GLY A 227 0.85 3.72 13.56
C GLY A 227 -0.30 4.71 13.80
N GLU A 228 -0.02 5.96 14.20
CA GLU A 228 -1.06 6.99 14.34
C GLU A 228 -1.75 7.29 13.00
N LEU A 229 -1.00 7.30 11.90
CA LEU A 229 -1.57 7.48 10.57
C LEU A 229 -2.43 6.28 10.15
N GLU A 230 -1.96 5.06 10.40
CA GLU A 230 -2.72 3.84 10.13
C GLU A 230 -4.05 3.84 10.89
N GLU A 231 -4.04 4.20 12.18
CA GLU A 231 -5.26 4.35 12.98
C GLU A 231 -6.22 5.41 12.39
N LYS A 232 -5.69 6.54 11.90
CA LYS A 232 -6.52 7.55 11.23
C LYS A 232 -7.17 7.02 9.96
N ILE A 233 -6.43 6.27 9.16
CA ILE A 233 -6.94 5.63 7.92
C ILE A 233 -8.10 4.70 8.26
N PHE A 234 -7.91 3.77 9.19
CA PHE A 234 -8.90 2.75 9.50
C PHE A 234 -10.11 3.26 10.31
N ASN A 235 -9.95 4.35 11.04
CA ASN A 235 -11.04 4.99 11.79
C ASN A 235 -11.74 6.12 11.00
N ARG A 236 -11.42 6.32 9.72
CA ARG A 236 -11.96 7.40 8.86
C ARG A 236 -11.90 8.78 9.52
N MET A 237 -10.77 9.09 10.15
CA MET A 237 -10.60 10.39 10.79
C MET A 237 -10.36 11.47 9.74
N ASP A 238 -10.80 12.70 10.04
CA ASP A 238 -10.62 13.86 9.16
C ASP A 238 -9.12 14.05 8.79
N TRP A 239 -8.87 14.30 7.51
CA TRP A 239 -7.53 14.50 6.95
C TRP A 239 -6.95 15.89 7.25
N ASN A 240 -7.73 16.79 7.86
CA ASN A 240 -7.26 18.12 8.22
C ASN A 240 -6.12 18.02 9.25
N GLY A 241 -4.93 18.53 8.88
CA GLY A 241 -3.74 18.53 9.74
C GLY A 241 -2.91 17.25 9.71
N VAL A 242 -3.14 16.31 8.77
CA VAL A 242 -2.33 15.09 8.63
C VAL A 242 -1.12 15.29 7.72
N ILE A 243 -1.15 16.28 6.85
CA ILE A 243 -0.15 16.53 5.80
C ILE A 243 0.37 17.99 5.90
N GLU A 244 0.58 18.48 7.12
CA GLU A 244 1.33 19.73 7.36
C GLU A 244 2.82 19.49 7.59
#